data_80323354299f8dcb443a0511560dba6f
#
_entry.id   80323354299f8dcb443a0511560dba6f
#
_cell.length_a   1.000
_cell.length_b   1.000
_cell.length_c   1.000
_cell.angle_alpha   90.00
_cell.angle_beta   90.00
_cell.angle_gamma   90.00
#
_symmetry.space_group_name_H-M   'P 1'
#
loop_
_entity.id
_entity.type
_entity.pdbx_description
1 polymer ?
#
loop_
_entity_poly.entity_id
_entity_poly.type
_entity_poly.pdbx_seq_one_letter_code
_entity_poly.pdbx_strand_id
1 'polypeptide(L)'
;VHCNNCTSDLNAWVELLAQNAELCGAKVNKGELFTKLFNLSLQGAPDCGGVIPVNYYSGEGVTHFDAGRPMLLRGPESDFSLANLMRANIYSAFATLAIGLDILNEEHVTLDTLLGHGGLFKTPGVAQRYLAAAAHTAVTCTETAGEGGPYGMALLAAYRLHRADGEALAAYLNRCVFADAQSTTLSPDPAEQSGFAAFLTQYQTALKAERAVVK
;
A
#
# COMPACT_ATOMS: atom_id res chain seq x y z
N VAL A 1 -8.55 10.82 4.37
CA VAL A 1 -9.03 9.78 3.45
C VAL A 1 -9.02 8.45 4.19
N HIS A 2 -10.11 7.69 4.11
CA HIS A 2 -10.22 6.34 4.65
C HIS A 2 -10.63 5.38 3.55
N CYS A 3 -9.79 4.36 3.30
CA CYS A 3 -10.06 3.33 2.31
C CYS A 3 -10.37 2.01 3.02
N ASN A 4 -11.47 1.37 2.65
CA ASN A 4 -11.89 0.11 3.26
C ASN A 4 -11.12 -1.10 2.69
N ASN A 5 -10.67 -0.99 1.46
CA ASN A 5 -10.03 -2.06 0.72
C ASN A 5 -8.54 -1.74 0.51
N CYS A 6 -7.67 -2.59 1.03
CA CYS A 6 -6.22 -2.42 0.94
C CYS A 6 -5.56 -3.74 0.52
N THR A 7 -5.26 -4.64 1.46
CA THR A 7 -4.41 -5.81 1.22
C THR A 7 -5.15 -7.14 1.19
N SER A 8 -6.47 -7.16 1.30
CA SER A 8 -7.23 -8.42 1.36
C SER A 8 -7.05 -9.25 0.09
N ASP A 9 -7.13 -8.62 -1.08
CA ASP A 9 -6.93 -9.30 -2.36
C ASP A 9 -5.48 -9.73 -2.57
N LEU A 10 -4.52 -8.86 -2.23
CA LEU A 10 -3.10 -9.20 -2.24
C LEU A 10 -2.81 -10.45 -1.38
N ASN A 11 -3.41 -10.53 -0.18
CA ASN A 11 -3.25 -11.70 0.68
C ASN A 11 -3.82 -12.97 0.04
N ALA A 12 -4.97 -12.89 -0.65
CA ALA A 12 -5.57 -14.02 -1.35
C ALA A 12 -4.66 -14.51 -2.49
N TRP A 13 -4.06 -13.60 -3.26
CA TRP A 13 -3.08 -13.95 -4.29
C TRP A 13 -1.84 -14.62 -3.72
N VAL A 14 -1.28 -14.10 -2.62
CA VAL A 14 -0.11 -14.70 -1.97
C VAL A 14 -0.45 -16.09 -1.42
N GLU A 15 -1.64 -16.28 -0.88
CA GLU A 15 -2.12 -17.60 -0.42
C GLU A 15 -2.22 -18.59 -1.59
N LEU A 16 -2.78 -18.18 -2.72
CA LEU A 16 -2.87 -19.02 -3.92
C LEU A 16 -1.47 -19.42 -4.43
N LEU A 17 -0.52 -18.49 -4.43
CA LEU A 17 0.86 -18.77 -4.84
C LEU A 17 1.58 -19.70 -3.85
N ALA A 18 1.30 -19.57 -2.55
CA ALA A 18 1.81 -20.48 -1.54
C ALA A 18 1.30 -21.92 -1.79
N GLN A 19 -0.01 -22.10 -2.00
CA GLN A 19 -0.61 -23.40 -2.32
C GLN A 19 -0.03 -24.00 -3.60
N ASN A 20 0.20 -23.20 -4.63
CA ASN A 20 0.85 -23.68 -5.86
C ASN A 20 2.28 -24.15 -5.59
N ALA A 21 3.06 -23.42 -4.81
CA ALA A 21 4.43 -23.82 -4.45
C ALA A 21 4.44 -25.11 -3.62
N GLU A 22 3.52 -25.25 -2.67
CA GLU A 22 3.35 -26.48 -1.87
C GLU A 22 2.95 -27.68 -2.72
N LEU A 23 2.04 -27.48 -3.69
CA LEU A 23 1.66 -28.51 -4.66
C LEU A 23 2.86 -28.99 -5.48
N CYS A 24 3.80 -28.10 -5.78
CA CYS A 24 5.07 -28.42 -6.44
C CYS A 24 6.14 -28.99 -5.49
N GLY A 25 5.81 -29.28 -4.24
CA GLY A 25 6.70 -29.89 -3.25
C GLY A 25 7.58 -28.94 -2.46
N ALA A 26 7.40 -27.62 -2.59
CA ALA A 26 8.14 -26.65 -1.80
C ALA A 26 7.59 -26.53 -0.38
N LYS A 27 8.49 -26.28 0.59
CA LYS A 27 8.08 -25.84 1.94
C LYS A 27 7.95 -24.32 1.92
N VAL A 28 6.78 -23.79 2.21
CA VAL A 28 6.51 -22.36 2.15
C VAL A 28 6.53 -21.73 3.54
N ASN A 29 7.42 -20.75 3.72
CA ASN A 29 7.31 -19.75 4.78
C ASN A 29 6.60 -18.53 4.21
N LYS A 30 5.38 -18.23 4.66
CA LYS A 30 4.57 -17.14 4.12
C LYS A 30 5.24 -15.76 4.26
N GLY A 31 5.93 -15.49 5.36
CA GLY A 31 6.65 -14.23 5.57
C GLY A 31 7.77 -14.03 4.55
N GLU A 32 8.56 -15.08 4.29
CA GLU A 32 9.59 -15.05 3.27
C GLU A 32 9.01 -14.94 1.86
N LEU A 33 7.89 -15.62 1.60
CA LEU A 33 7.20 -15.54 0.31
C LEU A 33 6.73 -14.11 0.05
N PHE A 34 6.09 -13.45 1.03
CA PHE A 34 5.73 -12.03 0.92
C PHE A 34 6.93 -11.16 0.56
N THR A 35 8.02 -11.28 1.31
CA THR A 35 9.25 -10.51 1.05
C THR A 35 9.79 -10.74 -0.37
N LYS A 36 9.83 -12.00 -0.82
CA LYS A 36 10.28 -12.35 -2.18
C LYS A 36 9.37 -11.76 -3.26
N LEU A 37 8.06 -11.87 -3.08
CA LEU A 37 7.07 -11.36 -4.04
C LEU A 37 7.08 -9.83 -4.10
N PHE A 38 7.21 -9.16 -2.96
CA PHE A 38 7.34 -7.70 -2.92
C PHE A 38 8.61 -7.24 -3.65
N ASN A 39 9.75 -7.85 -3.37
CA ASN A 39 10.99 -7.51 -4.09
C ASN A 39 10.89 -7.84 -5.59
N LEU A 40 10.22 -8.93 -5.96
CA LEU A 40 9.98 -9.28 -7.36
C LEU A 40 9.15 -8.21 -8.09
N SER A 41 8.19 -7.58 -7.40
CA SER A 41 7.35 -6.53 -7.98
C SER A 41 8.17 -5.35 -8.54
N LEU A 42 9.36 -5.09 -8.00
CA LEU A 42 10.26 -4.04 -8.49
C LEU A 42 10.79 -4.30 -9.90
N GLN A 43 10.72 -5.54 -10.39
CA GLN A 43 11.10 -5.93 -11.75
C GLN A 43 9.94 -5.80 -12.73
N GLY A 44 8.72 -5.54 -12.27
CA GLY A 44 7.56 -5.32 -13.11
C GLY A 44 7.65 -4.00 -13.89
N ALA A 45 6.91 -3.92 -14.99
CA ALA A 45 6.78 -2.69 -15.74
C ALA A 45 6.17 -1.57 -14.88
N PRO A 46 6.57 -0.30 -15.05
CA PRO A 46 6.06 0.81 -14.24
C PRO A 46 4.53 0.97 -14.27
N ASP A 47 3.88 0.58 -15.36
CA ASP A 47 2.43 0.57 -15.54
C ASP A 47 1.76 -0.79 -15.25
N CYS A 48 2.50 -1.72 -14.65
CA CYS A 48 2.09 -3.10 -14.37
C CYS A 48 1.80 -3.95 -15.63
N GLY A 49 2.30 -3.57 -16.79
CA GLY A 49 2.10 -4.30 -18.04
C GLY A 49 0.64 -4.51 -18.43
N GLY A 50 -0.25 -3.61 -18.07
CA GLY A 50 -1.68 -3.70 -18.35
C GLY A 50 -2.44 -4.74 -17.52
N VAL A 51 -1.89 -5.14 -16.37
CA VAL A 51 -2.57 -6.02 -15.39
C VAL A 51 -3.25 -5.18 -14.34
N ILE A 52 -4.58 -5.24 -14.22
CA ILE A 52 -5.38 -4.34 -13.38
C ILE A 52 -6.26 -5.15 -12.43
N PRO A 53 -5.82 -5.39 -11.20
CA PRO A 53 -6.68 -5.93 -10.15
C PRO A 53 -7.55 -4.80 -9.55
N VAL A 54 -8.84 -5.07 -9.39
CA VAL A 54 -9.74 -4.28 -8.54
C VAL A 54 -9.90 -5.05 -7.23
N ASN A 55 -9.40 -4.49 -6.14
CA ASN A 55 -9.20 -5.18 -4.87
C ASN A 55 -10.36 -5.01 -3.88
N TYR A 56 -11.58 -4.73 -4.35
CA TYR A 56 -12.72 -4.45 -3.48
C TYR A 56 -13.36 -5.74 -2.95
N TYR A 57 -13.20 -5.99 -1.67
CA TYR A 57 -13.89 -7.03 -0.90
C TYR A 57 -15.16 -6.53 -0.22
N SER A 58 -15.26 -5.23 -0.03
CA SER A 58 -16.38 -4.56 0.61
C SER A 58 -16.71 -3.25 -0.09
N GLY A 59 -17.74 -2.56 0.36
CA GLY A 59 -18.02 -1.21 -0.08
C GLY A 59 -16.84 -0.27 0.13
N GLU A 60 -16.75 0.78 -0.69
CA GLU A 60 -15.66 1.75 -0.67
C GLU A 60 -16.21 3.18 -0.76
N GLY A 61 -16.10 3.91 0.35
CA GLY A 61 -16.67 5.25 0.45
C GLY A 61 -16.03 6.27 -0.50
N VAL A 62 -14.72 6.15 -0.74
CA VAL A 62 -13.98 7.07 -1.62
C VAL A 62 -14.51 7.03 -3.06
N THR A 63 -14.91 5.86 -3.54
CA THR A 63 -15.39 5.64 -4.90
C THR A 63 -16.87 5.35 -4.98
N HIS A 64 -17.61 5.49 -3.87
CA HIS A 64 -19.06 5.33 -3.76
C HIS A 64 -19.55 3.94 -4.19
N PHE A 65 -18.94 2.90 -3.63
CA PHE A 65 -19.40 1.51 -3.76
C PHE A 65 -20.01 1.05 -2.44
N ASP A 66 -21.22 0.47 -2.47
CA ASP A 66 -21.87 -0.12 -1.29
C ASP A 66 -21.39 -1.54 -1.01
N ALA A 67 -20.88 -2.24 -2.01
CA ALA A 67 -20.30 -3.57 -1.93
C ALA A 67 -19.12 -3.70 -2.88
N GLY A 68 -18.34 -4.78 -2.78
CA GLY A 68 -17.20 -5.04 -3.66
C GLY A 68 -17.22 -6.46 -4.22
N ARG A 69 -16.51 -6.65 -5.32
CA ARG A 69 -16.22 -7.95 -5.91
C ARG A 69 -14.83 -7.93 -6.54
N PRO A 70 -13.83 -8.55 -5.93
CA PRO A 70 -12.48 -8.56 -6.47
C PRO A 70 -12.45 -9.08 -7.91
N MET A 71 -11.76 -8.36 -8.79
CA MET A 71 -11.64 -8.70 -10.19
C MET A 71 -10.20 -8.55 -10.65
N LEU A 72 -9.79 -9.34 -11.64
CA LEU A 72 -8.54 -9.16 -12.37
C LEU A 72 -8.84 -8.93 -13.85
N LEU A 73 -8.52 -7.75 -14.35
CA LEU A 73 -8.66 -7.40 -15.76
C LEU A 73 -7.29 -7.38 -16.43
N ARG A 74 -7.26 -7.89 -17.65
CA ARG A 74 -6.10 -7.83 -18.54
C ARG A 74 -6.54 -7.95 -19.98
N GLY A 75 -5.82 -7.28 -20.89
CA GLY A 75 -6.03 -7.41 -22.32
C GLY A 75 -5.18 -8.55 -22.92
N PRO A 76 -5.39 -8.88 -24.20
CA PRO A 76 -4.57 -9.88 -24.88
C PRO A 76 -3.08 -9.47 -24.97
N GLU A 77 -2.79 -8.17 -24.98
CA GLU A 77 -1.43 -7.61 -25.07
C GLU A 77 -0.80 -7.34 -23.68
N SER A 78 -1.48 -7.69 -22.58
CA SER A 78 -0.93 -7.48 -21.23
C SER A 78 0.26 -8.42 -21.00
N ASP A 79 1.35 -7.88 -20.44
CA ASP A 79 2.45 -8.69 -19.90
C ASP A 79 2.05 -9.30 -18.56
N PHE A 80 1.41 -10.46 -18.62
CA PHE A 80 0.92 -11.19 -17.43
C PHE A 80 2.03 -12.00 -16.80
N SER A 81 3.00 -11.32 -16.22
CA SER A 81 4.09 -11.89 -15.43
C SER A 81 3.79 -11.82 -13.93
N LEU A 82 4.48 -12.66 -13.14
CA LEU A 82 4.34 -12.62 -11.68
C LEU A 82 4.81 -11.29 -11.10
N ALA A 83 5.84 -10.67 -11.68
CA ALA A 83 6.33 -9.36 -11.28
C ALA A 83 5.26 -8.28 -11.48
N ASN A 84 4.63 -8.25 -12.65
CA ASN A 84 3.55 -7.31 -12.96
C ASN A 84 2.31 -7.55 -12.11
N LEU A 85 1.92 -8.81 -11.91
CA LEU A 85 0.78 -9.16 -11.05
C LEU A 85 1.00 -8.66 -9.61
N MET A 86 2.19 -8.87 -9.04
CA MET A 86 2.48 -8.43 -7.67
C MET A 86 2.56 -6.92 -7.56
N ARG A 87 3.19 -6.25 -8.53
CA ARG A 87 3.22 -4.79 -8.59
C ARG A 87 1.81 -4.21 -8.69
N ALA A 88 0.97 -4.74 -9.56
CA ALA A 88 -0.40 -4.30 -9.76
C ALA A 88 -1.24 -4.45 -8.48
N ASN A 89 -1.08 -5.55 -7.75
CA ASN A 89 -1.77 -5.75 -6.47
C ASN A 89 -1.34 -4.75 -5.39
N ILE A 90 -0.05 -4.38 -5.34
CA ILE A 90 0.42 -3.35 -4.41
C ILE A 90 -0.08 -1.96 -4.86
N TYR A 91 -0.08 -1.68 -6.16
CA TYR A 91 -0.63 -0.45 -6.71
C TYR A 91 -2.13 -0.31 -6.42
N SER A 92 -2.92 -1.39 -6.55
CA SER A 92 -4.34 -1.39 -6.21
C SER A 92 -4.60 -1.01 -4.75
N ALA A 93 -3.72 -1.43 -3.82
CA ALA A 93 -3.82 -1.04 -2.42
C ALA A 93 -3.67 0.48 -2.21
N PHE A 94 -3.01 1.18 -3.13
CA PHE A 94 -2.83 2.64 -3.09
C PHE A 94 -3.74 3.40 -4.07
N ALA A 95 -4.39 2.72 -5.02
CA ALA A 95 -5.18 3.37 -6.06
C ALA A 95 -6.36 4.18 -5.48
N THR A 96 -7.12 3.57 -4.58
CA THR A 96 -8.24 4.26 -3.92
C THR A 96 -7.76 5.41 -3.03
N LEU A 97 -6.62 5.23 -2.34
CA LEU A 97 -6.00 6.31 -1.58
C LEU A 97 -5.62 7.49 -2.49
N ALA A 98 -4.98 7.21 -3.63
CA ALA A 98 -4.62 8.25 -4.60
C ALA A 98 -5.84 9.02 -5.10
N ILE A 99 -6.93 8.32 -5.47
CA ILE A 99 -8.20 8.96 -5.85
C ILE A 99 -8.73 9.86 -4.73
N GLY A 100 -8.68 9.40 -3.48
CA GLY A 100 -9.15 10.18 -2.34
C GLY A 100 -8.23 11.34 -1.95
N LEU A 101 -6.95 11.29 -2.30
CA LEU A 101 -6.01 12.39 -2.06
C LEU A 101 -6.21 13.56 -3.04
N ASP A 102 -6.92 13.37 -4.15
CA ASP A 102 -7.23 14.45 -5.09
C ASP A 102 -7.96 15.63 -4.40
N ILE A 103 -8.71 15.36 -3.32
CA ILE A 103 -9.32 16.42 -2.50
C ILE A 103 -8.29 17.41 -1.93
N LEU A 104 -7.07 16.98 -1.67
CA LEU A 104 -6.03 17.87 -1.17
C LEU A 104 -5.60 18.87 -2.23
N ASN A 105 -5.60 18.45 -3.51
CA ASN A 105 -5.32 19.33 -4.63
C ASN A 105 -6.45 20.35 -4.81
N GLU A 106 -7.72 19.92 -4.67
CA GLU A 106 -8.90 20.78 -4.76
C GLU A 106 -8.92 21.82 -3.63
N GLU A 107 -8.53 21.42 -2.42
CA GLU A 107 -8.44 22.30 -1.23
C GLU A 107 -7.10 23.05 -1.11
N HIS A 108 -6.22 22.93 -2.09
CA HIS A 108 -4.90 23.58 -2.11
C HIS A 108 -4.01 23.22 -0.90
N VAL A 109 -4.13 21.99 -0.40
CA VAL A 109 -3.32 21.47 0.70
C VAL A 109 -2.10 20.75 0.13
N THR A 110 -0.91 21.22 0.53
CA THR A 110 0.36 20.55 0.20
C THR A 110 0.73 19.55 1.29
N LEU A 111 1.24 18.39 0.86
CA LEU A 111 1.86 17.40 1.75
C LEU A 111 3.38 17.52 1.63
N ASP A 112 4.06 17.82 2.73
CA ASP A 112 5.53 17.86 2.76
C ASP A 112 6.12 16.44 2.83
N THR A 113 5.49 15.55 3.62
CA THR A 113 5.91 14.16 3.79
C THR A 113 4.76 13.28 4.27
N LEU A 114 4.86 11.99 3.99
CA LEU A 114 3.98 10.96 4.54
C LEU A 114 4.79 10.00 5.41
N LEU A 115 4.19 9.53 6.49
CA LEU A 115 4.75 8.46 7.32
C LEU A 115 4.07 7.14 6.96
N GLY A 116 4.85 6.19 6.44
CA GLY A 116 4.36 4.85 6.08
C GLY A 116 4.37 3.93 7.29
N HIS A 117 3.22 3.35 7.64
CA HIS A 117 3.07 2.38 8.71
C HIS A 117 2.16 1.21 8.31
N GLY A 118 2.39 0.05 8.90
CA GLY A 118 1.57 -1.15 8.70
C GLY A 118 2.25 -2.24 7.89
N GLY A 119 1.51 -3.34 7.68
CA GLY A 119 2.06 -4.57 7.11
C GLY A 119 2.67 -4.44 5.71
N LEU A 120 2.19 -3.51 4.88
CA LEU A 120 2.77 -3.22 3.56
C LEU A 120 4.23 -2.76 3.63
N PHE A 121 4.63 -2.11 4.73
CA PHE A 121 5.97 -1.55 4.90
C PHE A 121 6.95 -2.51 5.56
N LYS A 122 6.57 -3.77 5.83
CA LYS A 122 7.46 -4.81 6.36
C LYS A 122 8.59 -5.18 5.41
N THR A 123 8.38 -5.07 4.10
CA THR A 123 9.45 -5.21 3.12
C THR A 123 10.02 -3.82 2.82
N PRO A 124 11.26 -3.53 3.29
CA PRO A 124 11.82 -2.19 3.18
C PRO A 124 11.86 -1.67 1.74
N GLY A 125 11.50 -0.41 1.55
CA GLY A 125 11.64 0.33 0.31
C GLY A 125 10.56 0.04 -0.76
N VAL A 126 9.88 -1.10 -0.75
CA VAL A 126 8.96 -1.47 -1.85
C VAL A 126 7.66 -0.66 -1.79
N ALA A 127 6.83 -0.88 -0.78
CA ALA A 127 5.57 -0.14 -0.63
C ALA A 127 5.82 1.36 -0.44
N GLN A 128 6.94 1.73 0.20
CA GLN A 128 7.37 3.11 0.38
C GLN A 128 7.59 3.81 -0.96
N ARG A 129 8.29 3.19 -1.90
CA ARG A 129 8.51 3.69 -3.27
C ARG A 129 7.18 3.89 -4.01
N TYR A 130 6.31 2.89 -3.94
CA TYR A 130 5.03 2.92 -4.64
C TYR A 130 4.05 3.94 -4.04
N LEU A 131 4.03 4.07 -2.72
CA LEU A 131 3.23 5.11 -2.07
C LEU A 131 3.77 6.52 -2.41
N ALA A 132 5.08 6.71 -2.46
CA ALA A 132 5.66 7.99 -2.84
C ALA A 132 5.25 8.39 -4.27
N ALA A 133 5.26 7.43 -5.20
CA ALA A 133 4.79 7.64 -6.57
C ALA A 133 3.29 7.97 -6.63
N ALA A 134 2.46 7.21 -5.88
CA ALA A 134 1.00 7.36 -5.85
C ALA A 134 0.54 8.69 -5.22
N ALA A 135 1.24 9.15 -4.18
CA ALA A 135 0.90 10.36 -3.45
C ALA A 135 1.67 11.62 -3.91
N HIS A 136 2.57 11.50 -4.89
CA HIS A 136 3.46 12.57 -5.36
C HIS A 136 4.25 13.27 -4.23
N THR A 137 4.52 12.55 -3.14
CA THR A 137 5.08 13.11 -1.90
C THR A 137 6.14 12.16 -1.33
N ALA A 138 7.16 12.71 -0.68
CA ALA A 138 8.15 11.90 0.00
C ALA A 138 7.52 11.05 1.11
N VAL A 139 7.93 9.79 1.20
CA VAL A 139 7.44 8.84 2.22
C VAL A 139 8.59 8.45 3.13
N THR A 140 8.38 8.61 4.43
CA THR A 140 9.32 8.21 5.47
C THR A 140 8.79 6.96 6.18
N CYS A 141 9.65 5.98 6.37
CA CYS A 141 9.40 4.79 7.17
C CYS A 141 10.46 4.66 8.27
N THR A 142 10.03 4.39 9.49
CA THR A 142 10.92 4.04 10.60
C THR A 142 11.15 2.53 10.64
N GLU A 143 12.14 2.07 11.41
CA GLU A 143 12.37 0.63 11.62
C GLU A 143 11.15 -0.10 12.18
N THR A 144 10.31 0.61 12.95
CA THR A 144 9.09 0.08 13.54
C THR A 144 7.86 0.24 12.65
N ALA A 145 8.01 0.69 11.40
CA ALA A 145 6.90 0.96 10.49
C ALA A 145 5.99 -0.27 10.27
N GLY A 146 6.53 -1.48 10.31
CA GLY A 146 5.76 -2.72 10.15
C GLY A 146 4.79 -3.04 11.28
N GLU A 147 4.93 -2.42 12.46
CA GLU A 147 4.15 -2.75 13.66
C GLU A 147 2.80 -2.02 13.75
N GLY A 148 2.68 -0.86 13.14
CA GLY A 148 1.41 -0.12 12.97
C GLY A 148 0.66 0.19 14.27
N GLY A 149 -0.65 -0.10 14.27
CA GLY A 149 -1.58 0.26 15.35
C GLY A 149 -1.22 -0.27 16.75
N PRO A 150 -0.87 -1.55 16.93
CA PRO A 150 -0.47 -2.08 18.24
C PRO A 150 0.71 -1.33 18.87
N TYR A 151 1.71 -0.97 18.05
CA TYR A 151 2.84 -0.17 18.52
C TYR A 151 2.40 1.22 18.97
N GLY A 152 1.55 1.90 18.20
CA GLY A 152 0.99 3.21 18.58
C GLY A 152 0.23 3.17 19.91
N MET A 153 -0.57 2.13 20.13
CA MET A 153 -1.29 1.93 21.39
C MET A 153 -0.34 1.70 22.57
N ALA A 154 0.75 0.91 22.36
CA ALA A 154 1.77 0.71 23.38
C ALA A 154 2.49 2.02 23.74
N LEU A 155 2.77 2.87 22.75
CA LEU A 155 3.36 4.20 22.98
C LEU A 155 2.45 5.12 23.79
N LEU A 156 1.13 5.12 23.53
CA LEU A 156 0.17 5.89 24.32
C LEU A 156 0.09 5.40 25.77
N ALA A 157 0.14 4.09 25.99
CA ALA A 157 0.20 3.52 27.33
C ALA A 157 1.50 3.92 28.06
N ALA A 158 2.64 3.81 27.39
CA ALA A 158 3.94 4.22 27.91
C ALA A 158 3.97 5.73 28.25
N TYR A 159 3.46 6.56 27.35
CA TYR A 159 3.29 7.99 27.62
C TYR A 159 2.47 8.25 28.90
N ARG A 160 1.34 7.57 29.04
CA ARG A 160 0.47 7.74 30.24
C ARG A 160 1.19 7.41 31.54
N LEU A 161 2.10 6.43 31.53
CA LEU A 161 2.80 5.95 32.70
C LEU A 161 4.10 6.72 32.99
N HIS A 162 4.79 7.22 31.98
CA HIS A 162 6.18 7.70 32.11
C HIS A 162 6.41 9.15 31.70
N ARG A 163 5.35 9.88 31.30
CA ARG A 163 5.48 11.31 30.99
C ARG A 163 5.86 12.12 32.24
N ALA A 164 6.64 13.16 32.07
CA ALA A 164 6.85 14.17 33.09
C ALA A 164 5.57 15.01 33.29
N ASP A 165 5.47 15.69 34.44
CA ASP A 165 4.33 16.58 34.70
C ASP A 165 4.24 17.67 33.64
N GLY A 166 3.06 17.79 33.03
CA GLY A 166 2.81 18.76 31.96
C GLY A 166 3.46 18.43 30.61
N GLU A 167 4.17 17.30 30.47
CA GLU A 167 4.81 16.93 29.21
C GLU A 167 3.76 16.57 28.14
N ALA A 168 3.83 17.26 26.99
CA ALA A 168 2.99 16.96 25.84
C ALA A 168 3.44 15.64 25.15
N LEU A 169 2.49 14.93 24.50
CA LEU A 169 2.78 13.66 23.81
C LEU A 169 3.89 13.81 22.79
N ALA A 170 3.90 14.86 21.98
CA ALA A 170 4.93 15.09 20.97
C ALA A 170 6.33 15.22 21.59
N ALA A 171 6.45 15.94 22.72
CA ALA A 171 7.74 16.08 23.43
C ALA A 171 8.23 14.74 23.97
N TYR A 172 7.33 13.97 24.59
CA TYR A 172 7.63 12.63 25.10
C TYR A 172 8.10 11.70 23.97
N LEU A 173 7.36 11.65 22.85
CA LEU A 173 7.71 10.79 21.70
C LEU A 173 9.07 11.18 21.12
N ASN A 174 9.34 12.48 20.96
CA ASN A 174 10.63 12.94 20.45
C ASN A 174 11.79 12.57 21.38
N ARG A 175 11.58 12.64 22.69
CA ARG A 175 12.60 12.34 23.69
C ARG A 175 12.83 10.84 23.91
N CYS A 176 11.76 10.04 23.93
CA CYS A 176 11.84 8.64 24.37
C CYS A 176 11.74 7.62 23.24
N VAL A 177 11.23 8.01 22.07
CA VAL A 177 10.91 7.07 21.00
C VAL A 177 11.66 7.38 19.72
N PHE A 178 11.69 8.65 19.32
CA PHE A 178 12.23 9.05 18.02
C PHE A 178 13.61 9.69 18.10
N ALA A 179 14.18 9.89 19.32
CA ALA A 179 15.51 10.49 19.49
C ALA A 179 16.59 9.77 18.69
N ASP A 180 16.57 8.44 18.72
CA ASP A 180 17.56 7.58 18.04
C ASP A 180 16.91 6.69 16.95
N ALA A 181 15.66 6.97 16.56
CA ALA A 181 14.95 6.15 15.58
C ALA A 181 15.58 6.28 14.19
N GLN A 182 16.02 5.16 13.65
CA GLN A 182 16.45 5.10 12.26
C GLN A 182 15.24 5.22 11.35
N SER A 183 15.35 6.04 10.32
CA SER A 183 14.31 6.19 9.31
C SER A 183 14.91 6.26 7.91
N THR A 184 14.13 5.86 6.93
CA THR A 184 14.44 6.03 5.52
C THR A 184 13.37 6.88 4.87
N THR A 185 13.78 7.82 4.01
CA THR A 185 12.85 8.65 3.23
C THR A 185 13.11 8.41 1.75
N LEU A 186 12.06 8.09 1.02
CA LEU A 186 12.10 7.96 -0.44
C LEU A 186 11.27 9.07 -1.07
N SER A 187 11.90 9.83 -1.96
CA SER A 187 11.21 10.80 -2.81
C SER A 187 10.52 10.09 -3.98
N PRO A 188 9.46 10.69 -4.56
CA PRO A 188 8.82 10.18 -5.74
C PRO A 188 9.81 10.05 -6.92
N ASP A 189 9.84 8.89 -7.56
CA ASP A 189 10.59 8.67 -8.79
C ASP A 189 9.72 9.01 -10.00
N PRO A 190 10.18 9.82 -10.98
CA PRO A 190 9.35 10.25 -12.12
C PRO A 190 8.84 9.10 -13.00
N ALA A 191 9.62 8.04 -13.19
CA ALA A 191 9.19 6.88 -13.97
C ALA A 191 8.11 6.09 -13.24
N GLU A 192 8.24 5.93 -11.92
CA GLU A 192 7.23 5.31 -11.07
C GLU A 192 5.94 6.13 -11.02
N GLN A 193 6.04 7.46 -10.94
CA GLN A 193 4.86 8.35 -10.97
C GLN A 193 4.12 8.23 -12.31
N SER A 194 4.84 8.27 -13.43
CA SER A 194 4.26 8.11 -14.76
C SER A 194 3.59 6.73 -14.92
N GLY A 195 4.26 5.68 -14.46
CA GLY A 195 3.73 4.32 -14.49
C GLY A 195 2.48 4.15 -13.62
N PHE A 196 2.51 4.69 -12.40
CA PHE A 196 1.35 4.66 -11.51
C PHE A 196 0.16 5.46 -12.08
N ALA A 197 0.39 6.61 -12.70
CA ALA A 197 -0.65 7.40 -13.35
C ALA A 197 -1.31 6.63 -14.51
N ALA A 198 -0.51 5.94 -15.33
CA ALA A 198 -1.01 5.09 -16.41
C ALA A 198 -1.85 3.91 -15.85
N PHE A 199 -1.37 3.25 -14.79
CA PHE A 199 -2.11 2.22 -14.07
C PHE A 199 -3.41 2.77 -13.49
N LEU A 200 -3.39 3.91 -12.80
CA LEU A 200 -4.55 4.53 -12.15
C LEU A 200 -5.66 4.86 -13.16
N THR A 201 -5.30 5.34 -14.34
CA THR A 201 -6.25 5.60 -15.44
C THR A 201 -7.00 4.34 -15.85
N GLN A 202 -6.28 3.22 -15.98
CA GLN A 202 -6.88 1.92 -16.30
C GLN A 202 -7.70 1.38 -15.12
N TYR A 203 -7.22 1.55 -13.88
CA TYR A 203 -7.93 1.17 -12.66
C TYR A 203 -9.27 1.90 -12.54
N GLN A 204 -9.31 3.22 -12.77
CA GLN A 204 -10.55 3.99 -12.79
C GLN A 204 -11.52 3.51 -13.87
N THR A 205 -11.00 3.04 -15.01
CA THR A 205 -11.83 2.42 -16.05
C THR A 205 -12.35 1.07 -15.60
N ALA A 206 -11.54 0.26 -14.92
CA ALA A 206 -11.93 -1.02 -14.35
C ALA A 206 -13.03 -0.89 -13.27
N LEU A 207 -13.04 0.20 -12.49
CA LEU A 207 -14.11 0.50 -11.53
C LEU A 207 -15.48 0.64 -12.21
N LYS A 208 -15.56 1.03 -13.49
CA LYS A 208 -16.83 1.04 -14.25
C LYS A 208 -17.35 -0.38 -14.49
N ALA A 209 -16.46 -1.33 -14.75
CA ALA A 209 -16.82 -2.75 -14.86
C ALA A 209 -17.24 -3.33 -13.50
N GLU A 210 -16.51 -3.00 -12.42
CA GLU A 210 -16.89 -3.36 -11.05
C GLU A 210 -18.31 -2.91 -10.73
N ARG A 211 -18.65 -1.66 -11.06
CA ARG A 211 -20.00 -1.09 -10.84
C ARG A 211 -21.10 -1.83 -11.61
N ALA A 212 -20.77 -2.46 -12.72
CA ALA A 212 -21.75 -3.23 -13.50
C ALA A 212 -22.03 -4.62 -12.90
N VAL A 213 -21.09 -5.18 -12.12
CA VAL A 213 -21.20 -6.53 -11.54
C VAL A 213 -21.53 -6.54 -10.04
N VAL A 214 -21.35 -5.43 -9.37
CA VAL A 214 -21.78 -5.19 -7.98
C VAL A 214 -23.16 -4.57 -8.02
N LYS A 215 -24.16 -5.29 -7.54
CA LYS A 215 -25.57 -4.83 -7.45
C LYS A 215 -25.94 -4.71 -5.98
#